data_9006fb6e98d4e8f1027b390f6ebd0d2c
#
_entry.id   9006fb6e98d4e8f1027b390f6ebd0d2c
#
_cell.length_a   1.000
_cell.length_b   1.000
_cell.length_c   1.000
_cell.angle_alpha   90.00
_cell.angle_beta   90.00
_cell.angle_gamma   90.00
#
_symmetry.space_group_name_H-M   'P 1'
#
loop_
_entity.id
_entity.type
_entity.pdbx_description
1 polymer ?
#
loop_
_entity_poly.entity_id
_entity_poly.type
_entity_poly.pdbx_seq_one_letter_code
_entity_poly.pdbx_strand_id
1 'polypeptide(L)'
;MLLYIILGILVILVAIIVSLYIISKNKFQTRNIKIEEALNQIKSLLNDKYELLRKIDKIVAKKTKEAFLANIEEIKVEELSVFELQSALDKYDMDIVELAEFNKDVKLDNKELEELDKLTKTSIDCTAVEKYYNDNVEIYNKLISSFPYSMMTKICHYKKKESFEVQKEEMFEILKK
;
A
#
# COMPACT_ATOMS: atom_id res chain seq x y z
N MET A 1 -1.23 53.25 27.40
CA MET A 1 -0.10 52.29 27.51
C MET A 1 -0.60 50.83 27.55
N LEU A 2 -1.44 50.45 28.54
CA LEU A 2 -1.92 49.05 28.69
C LEU A 2 -2.57 48.49 27.41
N LEU A 3 -3.42 49.29 26.73
CA LEU A 3 -4.10 48.91 25.51
C LEU A 3 -3.13 48.51 24.35
N TYR A 4 -2.04 49.27 24.18
CA TYR A 4 -1.02 48.97 23.14
C TYR A 4 -0.22 47.70 23.47
N ILE A 5 0.02 47.43 24.74
CA ILE A 5 0.67 46.19 25.19
C ILE A 5 -0.23 45.00 24.89
N ILE A 6 -1.51 45.08 25.24
CA ILE A 6 -2.50 44.02 24.96
C ILE A 6 -2.62 43.76 23.46
N LEU A 7 -2.68 44.82 22.64
CA LEU A 7 -2.73 44.72 21.19
C LEU A 7 -1.46 44.05 20.63
N GLY A 8 -0.27 44.42 21.14
CA GLY A 8 0.98 43.77 20.77
C GLY A 8 1.03 42.28 21.06
N ILE A 9 0.57 41.89 22.27
CA ILE A 9 0.48 40.47 22.65
C ILE A 9 -0.49 39.73 21.73
N LEU A 10 -1.63 40.31 21.40
CA LEU A 10 -2.62 39.70 20.51
C LEU A 10 -2.03 39.44 19.10
N VAL A 11 -1.31 40.40 18.53
CA VAL A 11 -0.65 40.27 17.22
C VAL A 11 0.38 39.13 17.24
N ILE A 12 1.20 39.04 18.30
CA ILE A 12 2.16 37.94 18.45
C ILE A 12 1.46 36.58 18.53
N LEU A 13 0.36 36.49 19.29
CA LEU A 13 -0.42 35.27 19.43
C LEU A 13 -1.01 34.80 18.09
N VAL A 14 -1.58 35.73 17.33
CA VAL A 14 -2.08 35.43 15.97
C VAL A 14 -0.95 34.96 15.05
N ALA A 15 0.21 35.61 15.07
CA ALA A 15 1.36 35.21 14.28
C ALA A 15 1.83 33.78 14.62
N ILE A 16 1.84 33.39 15.90
CA ILE A 16 2.19 32.04 16.35
C ILE A 16 1.17 31.02 15.79
N ILE A 17 -0.15 31.29 15.91
CA ILE A 17 -1.20 30.41 15.43
C ILE A 17 -1.10 30.20 13.90
N VAL A 18 -0.89 31.27 13.13
CA VAL A 18 -0.72 31.21 11.67
C VAL A 18 0.52 30.40 11.32
N SER A 19 1.62 30.60 12.01
CA SER A 19 2.87 29.85 11.78
C SER A 19 2.66 28.34 12.05
N LEU A 20 2.01 27.99 13.16
CA LEU A 20 1.68 26.61 13.48
C LEU A 20 0.76 25.98 12.43
N TYR A 21 -0.22 26.73 11.93
CA TYR A 21 -1.10 26.26 10.87
C TYR A 21 -0.32 25.92 9.59
N ILE A 22 0.54 26.81 9.12
CA ILE A 22 1.34 26.62 7.90
C ILE A 22 2.27 25.41 8.05
N ILE A 23 2.99 25.31 9.18
CA ILE A 23 3.90 24.19 9.46
C ILE A 23 3.14 22.86 9.49
N SER A 24 1.99 22.83 10.18
CA SER A 24 1.15 21.65 10.28
C SER A 24 0.65 21.22 8.91
N LYS A 25 0.05 22.15 8.14
CA LYS A 25 -0.46 21.87 6.80
C LYS A 25 0.63 21.27 5.89
N ASN A 26 1.83 21.87 5.88
CA ASN A 26 2.94 21.38 5.06
C ASN A 26 3.36 19.96 5.48
N LYS A 27 3.46 19.67 6.78
CA LYS A 27 3.81 18.33 7.26
C LYS A 27 2.76 17.28 6.89
N PHE A 28 1.48 17.57 7.10
CA PHE A 28 0.40 16.66 6.71
C PHE A 28 0.37 16.43 5.20
N GLN A 29 0.47 17.50 4.41
CA GLN A 29 0.47 17.40 2.95
C GLN A 29 1.64 16.58 2.44
N THR A 30 2.85 16.81 2.95
CA THR A 30 4.05 16.03 2.56
C THR A 30 3.87 14.54 2.86
N ARG A 31 3.29 14.19 4.01
CA ARG A 31 3.05 12.77 4.35
C ARG A 31 1.94 12.18 3.51
N ASN A 32 0.88 12.94 3.25
CA ASN A 32 -0.22 12.48 2.41
C ASN A 32 0.26 12.17 0.98
N ILE A 33 1.08 13.03 0.39
CA ILE A 33 1.68 12.80 -0.94
C ILE A 33 2.48 11.49 -0.95
N LYS A 34 3.35 11.25 0.05
CA LYS A 34 4.14 10.02 0.12
C LYS A 34 3.29 8.76 0.26
N ILE A 35 2.19 8.84 1.01
CA ILE A 35 1.23 7.74 1.15
C ILE A 35 0.53 7.46 -0.19
N GLU A 36 0.10 8.50 -0.90
CA GLU A 36 -0.56 8.37 -2.21
C GLU A 36 0.41 7.86 -3.29
N GLU A 37 1.65 8.34 -3.30
CA GLU A 37 2.71 7.85 -4.20
C GLU A 37 2.98 6.36 -3.95
N ALA A 38 3.12 5.94 -2.69
CA ALA A 38 3.32 4.54 -2.34
C ALA A 38 2.12 3.69 -2.77
N LEU A 39 0.88 4.15 -2.54
CA LEU A 39 -0.32 3.43 -2.93
C LEU A 39 -0.40 3.23 -4.45
N ASN A 40 -0.08 4.27 -5.22
CA ASN A 40 -0.05 4.19 -6.68
C ASN A 40 1.05 3.24 -7.18
N GLN A 41 2.20 3.23 -6.52
CA GLN A 41 3.30 2.31 -6.86
C GLN A 41 2.92 0.87 -6.54
N ILE A 42 2.29 0.59 -5.39
CA ILE A 42 1.77 -0.74 -5.04
C ILE A 42 0.76 -1.18 -6.10
N LYS A 43 -0.18 -0.33 -6.49
CA LYS A 43 -1.16 -0.65 -7.54
C LYS A 43 -0.50 -1.05 -8.85
N SER A 44 0.55 -0.35 -9.27
CA SER A 44 1.31 -0.70 -10.47
C SER A 44 1.97 -2.07 -10.34
N LEU A 45 2.65 -2.33 -9.21
CA LEU A 45 3.32 -3.60 -8.96
C LEU A 45 2.34 -4.78 -8.87
N LEU A 46 1.14 -4.57 -8.31
CA LEU A 46 0.10 -5.60 -8.27
C LEU A 46 -0.45 -5.92 -9.67
N ASN A 47 -0.59 -4.91 -10.54
CA ASN A 47 -0.95 -5.13 -11.93
C ASN A 47 0.13 -5.95 -12.67
N ASP A 48 1.41 -5.61 -12.46
CA ASP A 48 2.52 -6.36 -13.04
C ASP A 48 2.56 -7.80 -12.50
N LYS A 49 2.33 -7.99 -11.18
CA LYS A 49 2.22 -9.31 -10.54
C LYS A 49 1.10 -10.14 -11.18
N TYR A 50 -0.08 -9.55 -11.38
CA TYR A 50 -1.21 -10.21 -12.03
C TYR A 50 -0.88 -10.69 -13.45
N GLU A 51 -0.28 -9.82 -14.27
CA GLU A 51 0.10 -10.19 -15.64
C GLU A 51 1.17 -11.29 -15.68
N LEU A 52 2.13 -11.27 -14.75
CA LEU A 52 3.14 -12.32 -14.62
C LEU A 52 2.51 -13.66 -14.19
N LEU A 53 1.61 -13.64 -13.21
CA LEU A 53 0.87 -14.83 -12.77
C LEU A 53 0.08 -15.46 -13.93
N ARG A 54 -0.62 -14.65 -14.71
CA ARG A 54 -1.35 -15.13 -15.92
C ARG A 54 -0.42 -15.73 -16.96
N LYS A 55 0.77 -15.16 -17.16
CA LYS A 55 1.76 -15.73 -18.09
C LYS A 55 2.25 -17.09 -17.61
N ILE A 56 2.58 -17.20 -16.31
CA ILE A 56 3.05 -18.44 -15.69
C ILE A 56 1.97 -19.52 -15.76
N ASP A 57 0.72 -19.18 -15.45
CA ASP A 57 -0.40 -20.10 -15.57
C ASP A 57 -0.50 -20.67 -16.99
N LYS A 58 -0.44 -19.82 -18.02
CA LYS A 58 -0.47 -20.26 -19.43
C LYS A 58 0.72 -21.14 -19.83
N ILE A 59 1.90 -20.87 -19.27
CA ILE A 59 3.11 -21.69 -19.51
C ILE A 59 2.91 -23.08 -18.90
N VAL A 60 2.51 -23.13 -17.63
CA VAL A 60 2.30 -24.40 -16.92
C VAL A 60 1.16 -25.19 -17.53
N ALA A 61 0.02 -24.54 -17.82
CA ALA A 61 -1.12 -25.20 -18.43
C ALA A 61 -0.82 -25.84 -19.81
N LYS A 62 0.08 -25.23 -20.61
CA LYS A 62 0.54 -25.85 -21.88
C LYS A 62 1.33 -27.14 -21.67
N LYS A 63 2.04 -27.26 -20.54
CA LYS A 63 2.89 -28.42 -20.22
C LYS A 63 2.14 -29.52 -19.52
N THR A 64 1.27 -29.15 -18.56
CA THR A 64 0.50 -30.09 -17.73
C THR A 64 -0.86 -30.44 -18.33
N LYS A 65 -1.37 -29.64 -19.27
CA LYS A 65 -2.74 -29.70 -19.85
C LYS A 65 -3.86 -29.38 -18.84
N GLU A 66 -3.51 -28.82 -17.71
CA GLU A 66 -4.44 -28.40 -16.64
C GLU A 66 -4.13 -26.94 -16.26
N ALA A 67 -5.16 -26.18 -15.86
CA ALA A 67 -4.96 -24.84 -15.30
C ALA A 67 -4.22 -24.96 -13.98
N PHE A 68 -3.16 -24.18 -13.82
CA PHE A 68 -2.31 -24.21 -12.62
C PHE A 68 -2.87 -23.28 -11.54
N LEU A 69 -3.20 -22.04 -11.90
CA LEU A 69 -3.75 -21.06 -10.96
C LEU A 69 -5.28 -21.00 -11.11
N ALA A 70 -5.99 -21.56 -10.13
CA ALA A 70 -7.46 -21.61 -10.19
C ALA A 70 -8.06 -20.19 -10.21
N ASN A 71 -8.94 -19.94 -11.17
CA ASN A 71 -9.74 -18.70 -11.30
C ASN A 71 -8.95 -17.40 -11.46
N ILE A 72 -7.67 -17.43 -11.86
CA ILE A 72 -6.89 -16.21 -12.02
C ILE A 72 -7.48 -15.29 -13.12
N GLU A 73 -8.06 -15.84 -14.17
CA GLU A 73 -8.70 -15.08 -15.26
C GLU A 73 -10.02 -14.41 -14.82
N GLU A 74 -10.60 -14.80 -13.69
CA GLU A 74 -11.83 -14.22 -13.13
C GLU A 74 -11.56 -12.93 -12.33
N ILE A 75 -10.30 -12.63 -12.01
CA ILE A 75 -9.93 -11.44 -11.24
C ILE A 75 -10.12 -10.20 -12.11
N LYS A 76 -11.07 -9.35 -11.72
CA LYS A 76 -11.36 -8.08 -12.39
C LYS A 76 -10.54 -6.95 -11.75
N VAL A 77 -9.30 -6.83 -12.16
CA VAL A 77 -8.30 -5.91 -11.58
C VAL A 77 -8.79 -4.46 -11.51
N GLU A 78 -9.57 -4.01 -12.51
CA GLU A 78 -10.08 -2.64 -12.58
C GLU A 78 -11.20 -2.33 -11.56
N GLU A 79 -11.92 -3.37 -11.10
CA GLU A 79 -13.04 -3.23 -10.16
C GLU A 79 -12.58 -3.29 -8.70
N LEU A 80 -11.36 -3.78 -8.43
CA LEU A 80 -10.84 -4.00 -7.08
C LEU A 80 -10.05 -2.79 -6.56
N SER A 81 -10.20 -2.53 -5.27
CA SER A 81 -9.28 -1.65 -4.56
C SER A 81 -7.87 -2.27 -4.49
N VAL A 82 -6.86 -1.47 -4.20
CA VAL A 82 -5.47 -1.95 -4.08
C VAL A 82 -5.34 -3.06 -3.04
N PHE A 83 -6.05 -2.96 -1.93
CA PHE A 83 -6.04 -3.93 -0.84
C PHE A 83 -6.75 -5.24 -1.23
N GLU A 84 -7.89 -5.16 -1.90
CA GLU A 84 -8.61 -6.34 -2.40
C GLU A 84 -7.82 -7.06 -3.48
N LEU A 85 -7.21 -6.31 -4.40
CA LEU A 85 -6.36 -6.88 -5.45
C LEU A 85 -5.17 -7.62 -4.85
N GLN A 86 -4.48 -7.02 -3.87
CA GLN A 86 -3.38 -7.66 -3.18
C GLN A 86 -3.82 -8.96 -2.52
N SER A 87 -4.90 -8.93 -1.73
CA SER A 87 -5.43 -10.11 -1.08
C SER A 87 -5.86 -11.20 -2.06
N ALA A 88 -6.39 -10.81 -3.22
CA ALA A 88 -6.73 -11.75 -4.29
C ALA A 88 -5.49 -12.40 -4.92
N LEU A 89 -4.35 -11.70 -4.99
CA LEU A 89 -3.12 -12.21 -5.59
C LEU A 89 -2.24 -12.97 -4.61
N ASP A 90 -2.24 -12.61 -3.32
CA ASP A 90 -1.43 -13.25 -2.28
C ASP A 90 -1.75 -14.75 -2.11
N LYS A 91 -2.97 -15.17 -2.44
CA LYS A 91 -3.35 -16.60 -2.38
C LYS A 91 -2.56 -17.49 -3.36
N TYR A 92 -2.03 -16.92 -4.43
CA TYR A 92 -1.23 -17.66 -5.41
C TYR A 92 0.27 -17.75 -5.05
N ASP A 93 0.72 -17.03 -4.02
CA ASP A 93 2.14 -17.02 -3.66
C ASP A 93 2.64 -18.42 -3.24
N MET A 94 1.79 -19.21 -2.55
CA MET A 94 2.14 -20.58 -2.18
C MET A 94 2.23 -21.50 -3.40
N ASP A 95 1.30 -21.37 -4.35
CA ASP A 95 1.30 -22.16 -5.58
C ASP A 95 2.58 -21.89 -6.40
N ILE A 96 3.02 -20.62 -6.42
CA ILE A 96 4.27 -20.23 -7.11
C ILE A 96 5.52 -20.77 -6.40
N VAL A 97 5.56 -20.75 -5.08
CA VAL A 97 6.67 -21.35 -4.31
C VAL A 97 6.74 -22.85 -4.59
N GLU A 98 5.59 -23.53 -4.55
CA GLU A 98 5.50 -24.96 -4.86
C GLU A 98 5.98 -25.25 -6.29
N LEU A 99 5.55 -24.47 -7.28
CA LEU A 99 6.05 -24.60 -8.66
C LEU A 99 7.57 -24.44 -8.75
N ALA A 100 8.15 -23.47 -8.04
CA ALA A 100 9.59 -23.23 -8.05
C ALA A 100 10.37 -24.40 -7.43
N GLU A 101 9.85 -25.02 -6.35
CA GLU A 101 10.45 -26.18 -5.69
C GLU A 101 10.32 -27.46 -6.53
N PHE A 102 9.17 -27.67 -7.19
CA PHE A 102 8.86 -28.85 -8.00
C PHE A 102 9.08 -28.66 -9.50
N ASN A 103 9.88 -27.66 -9.90
CA ASN A 103 10.19 -27.38 -11.31
C ASN A 103 10.66 -28.61 -12.11
N LYS A 104 11.23 -29.64 -11.45
CA LYS A 104 11.67 -30.89 -12.08
C LYS A 104 10.53 -31.63 -12.79
N ASP A 105 9.30 -31.51 -12.28
CA ASP A 105 8.13 -32.18 -12.84
C ASP A 105 7.56 -31.42 -14.05
N VAL A 106 7.64 -30.08 -14.04
CA VAL A 106 7.13 -29.22 -15.11
C VAL A 106 8.17 -28.93 -16.20
N LYS A 107 9.46 -29.02 -15.88
CA LYS A 107 10.62 -28.77 -16.78
C LYS A 107 10.52 -27.42 -17.51
N LEU A 108 10.53 -26.34 -16.74
CA LEU A 108 10.59 -24.99 -17.28
C LEU A 108 11.93 -24.73 -17.97
N ASP A 109 11.91 -24.04 -19.09
CA ASP A 109 13.12 -23.59 -19.78
C ASP A 109 13.69 -22.30 -19.14
N ASN A 110 14.86 -21.86 -19.62
CA ASN A 110 15.54 -20.68 -19.04
C ASN A 110 14.70 -19.39 -19.17
N LYS A 111 13.91 -19.22 -20.24
CA LYS A 111 13.06 -18.04 -20.41
C LYS A 111 11.87 -18.08 -19.48
N GLU A 112 11.32 -19.26 -19.28
CA GLU A 112 10.18 -19.47 -18.36
C GLU A 112 10.62 -19.27 -16.91
N LEU A 113 11.84 -19.68 -16.54
CA LEU A 113 12.44 -19.39 -15.24
C LEU A 113 12.68 -17.90 -15.03
N GLU A 114 13.06 -17.14 -16.08
CA GLU A 114 13.16 -15.68 -16.01
C GLU A 114 11.82 -15.00 -15.67
N GLU A 115 10.68 -15.54 -16.12
CA GLU A 115 9.37 -14.99 -15.73
C GLU A 115 9.05 -15.26 -14.24
N LEU A 116 9.45 -16.42 -13.70
CA LEU A 116 9.36 -16.70 -12.26
C LEU A 116 10.25 -15.77 -11.43
N ASP A 117 11.48 -15.51 -11.88
CA ASP A 117 12.38 -14.58 -11.21
C ASP A 117 11.83 -13.15 -11.21
N LYS A 118 11.23 -12.72 -12.32
CA LYS A 118 10.53 -11.42 -12.40
C LYS A 118 9.37 -11.34 -11.43
N LEU A 119 8.56 -12.39 -11.33
CA LEU A 119 7.45 -12.45 -10.40
C LEU A 119 7.93 -12.35 -8.96
N THR A 120 8.95 -13.13 -8.60
CA THR A 120 9.56 -13.09 -7.26
C THR A 120 10.08 -11.68 -6.93
N LYS A 121 10.79 -11.06 -7.87
CA LYS A 121 11.26 -9.68 -7.71
C LYS A 121 10.12 -8.69 -7.53
N THR A 122 9.07 -8.78 -8.35
CA THR A 122 7.90 -7.91 -8.24
C THR A 122 7.21 -8.05 -6.89
N SER A 123 7.09 -9.28 -6.35
CA SER A 123 6.54 -9.54 -5.02
C SER A 123 7.40 -8.93 -3.90
N ILE A 124 8.74 -9.02 -4.01
CA ILE A 124 9.66 -8.39 -3.05
C ILE A 124 9.54 -6.86 -3.11
N ASP A 125 9.52 -6.29 -4.31
CA ASP A 125 9.37 -4.84 -4.50
C ASP A 125 8.03 -4.35 -3.94
N CYS A 126 6.94 -5.10 -4.14
CA CYS A 126 5.64 -4.80 -3.57
C CYS A 126 5.68 -4.75 -2.05
N THR A 127 6.25 -5.78 -1.40
CA THR A 127 6.41 -5.83 0.06
C THR A 127 7.25 -4.65 0.59
N ALA A 128 8.29 -4.26 -0.12
CA ALA A 128 9.12 -3.11 0.26
C ALA A 128 8.34 -1.79 0.20
N VAL A 129 7.52 -1.59 -0.83
CA VAL A 129 6.68 -0.39 -0.97
C VAL A 129 5.52 -0.39 0.03
N GLU A 130 4.93 -1.55 0.34
CA GLU A 130 3.94 -1.68 1.42
C GLU A 130 4.50 -1.23 2.77
N LYS A 131 5.71 -1.69 3.10
CA LYS A 131 6.39 -1.23 4.32
C LYS A 131 6.57 0.28 4.32
N TYR A 132 7.02 0.85 3.20
CA TYR A 132 7.16 2.30 3.07
C TYR A 132 5.82 3.03 3.23
N TYR A 133 4.72 2.49 2.70
CA TYR A 133 3.37 2.98 2.91
C TYR A 133 3.00 2.97 4.40
N ASN A 134 3.14 1.82 5.07
CA ASN A 134 2.82 1.63 6.48
C ASN A 134 3.61 2.58 7.38
N ASP A 135 4.92 2.74 7.15
CA ASP A 135 5.78 3.67 7.87
C ASP A 135 5.28 5.14 7.74
N ASN A 136 4.87 5.55 6.54
CA ASN A 136 4.33 6.90 6.32
C ASN A 136 2.93 7.08 6.94
N VAL A 137 2.09 6.06 6.93
CA VAL A 137 0.79 6.05 7.63
C VAL A 137 0.98 6.16 9.13
N GLU A 138 1.93 5.43 9.71
CA GLU A 138 2.24 5.52 11.13
C GLU A 138 2.70 6.92 11.52
N ILE A 139 3.63 7.53 10.77
CA ILE A 139 4.09 8.90 11.00
C ILE A 139 2.94 9.89 10.86
N TYR A 140 2.10 9.75 9.84
CA TYR A 140 0.92 10.59 9.63
C TYR A 140 -0.04 10.48 10.81
N ASN A 141 -0.35 9.28 11.29
CA ASN A 141 -1.23 9.04 12.42
C ASN A 141 -0.66 9.56 13.75
N LYS A 142 0.67 9.47 13.92
CA LYS A 142 1.37 10.10 15.07
C LYS A 142 1.23 11.62 15.05
N LEU A 143 1.34 12.27 13.88
CA LEU A 143 1.12 13.72 13.75
C LEU A 143 -0.30 14.09 14.18
N ILE A 144 -1.32 13.35 13.77
CA ILE A 144 -2.72 13.58 14.16
C ILE A 144 -2.89 13.63 15.70
N SER A 145 -2.16 12.77 16.40
CA SER A 145 -2.31 12.60 17.85
C SER A 145 -1.35 13.47 18.68
N SER A 146 -0.33 14.09 18.07
CA SER A 146 0.73 14.83 18.78
C SER A 146 0.46 16.33 18.86
N PHE A 147 0.74 16.93 20.03
CA PHE A 147 0.75 18.39 20.17
C PHE A 147 1.97 18.99 19.45
N PRO A 148 1.87 20.16 18.78
CA PRO A 148 0.68 21.00 18.62
C PRO A 148 -0.23 20.62 17.45
N TYR A 149 0.12 19.61 16.63
CA TYR A 149 -0.58 19.24 15.40
C TYR A 149 -2.01 18.74 15.64
N SER A 150 -2.25 18.06 16.76
CA SER A 150 -3.57 17.57 17.15
C SER A 150 -4.64 18.67 17.28
N MET A 151 -4.24 19.92 17.57
CA MET A 151 -5.15 21.06 17.54
C MET A 151 -5.57 21.40 16.12
N MET A 152 -4.62 21.33 15.17
CA MET A 152 -4.89 21.62 13.75
C MET A 152 -5.69 20.52 13.08
N THR A 153 -5.56 19.27 13.51
CA THR A 153 -6.34 18.15 12.95
C THR A 153 -7.84 18.33 13.15
N LYS A 154 -8.25 18.89 14.29
CA LYS A 154 -9.66 19.19 14.57
C LYS A 154 -10.20 20.30 13.66
N ILE A 155 -9.38 21.31 13.37
CA ILE A 155 -9.76 22.44 12.51
C ILE A 155 -9.79 22.02 11.04
N CYS A 156 -8.81 21.23 10.60
CA CYS A 156 -8.66 20.81 9.20
C CYS A 156 -9.33 19.46 8.88
N HIS A 157 -9.96 18.81 9.87
CA HIS A 157 -10.68 17.54 9.72
C HIS A 157 -9.83 16.40 9.19
N TYR A 158 -8.52 16.38 9.53
CA TYR A 158 -7.64 15.26 9.18
C TYR A 158 -8.05 14.00 9.94
N LYS A 159 -8.20 12.88 9.21
CA LYS A 159 -8.56 11.58 9.77
C LYS A 159 -7.33 10.65 9.73
N LYS A 160 -7.29 9.70 10.65
CA LYS A 160 -6.30 8.62 10.62
C LYS A 160 -6.47 7.80 9.35
N LYS A 161 -5.35 7.26 8.86
CA LYS A 161 -5.30 6.34 7.74
C LYS A 161 -5.00 4.93 8.25
N GLU A 162 -5.47 3.94 7.53
CA GLU A 162 -5.28 2.53 7.85
C GLU A 162 -4.02 2.01 7.16
N SER A 163 -3.30 1.11 7.85
CA SER A 163 -2.16 0.39 7.28
C SER A 163 -2.64 -0.85 6.51
N PHE A 164 -1.79 -1.41 5.65
CA PHE A 164 -2.09 -2.66 4.95
C PHE A 164 -2.34 -3.82 5.91
N GLU A 165 -1.63 -3.88 7.03
CA GLU A 165 -1.78 -4.95 8.03
C GLU A 165 -3.18 -4.98 8.64
N VAL A 166 -3.70 -3.82 9.05
CA VAL A 166 -5.05 -3.69 9.64
C VAL A 166 -6.12 -4.12 8.63
N GLN A 167 -5.99 -3.70 7.38
CA GLN A 167 -6.97 -4.06 6.36
C GLN A 167 -6.92 -5.55 6.00
N LYS A 168 -5.73 -6.17 6.01
CA LYS A 168 -5.61 -7.64 5.85
C LYS A 168 -6.32 -8.37 6.98
N GLU A 169 -6.15 -7.97 8.24
CA GLU A 169 -6.83 -8.58 9.39
C GLU A 169 -8.36 -8.46 9.29
N GLU A 170 -8.89 -7.29 8.93
CA GLU A 170 -10.33 -7.07 8.76
C GLU A 170 -10.91 -7.94 7.62
N MET A 171 -10.21 -8.11 6.51
CA MET A 171 -10.63 -8.99 5.41
C MET A 171 -10.64 -10.46 5.84
N PHE A 172 -9.65 -10.92 6.60
CA PHE A 172 -9.64 -12.28 7.15
C PHE A 172 -10.81 -12.55 8.10
N GLU A 173 -11.21 -11.58 8.90
CA GLU A 173 -12.38 -11.68 9.79
C GLU A 173 -13.70 -11.78 9.01
N ILE A 174 -13.83 -11.07 7.89
CA ILE A 174 -15.01 -11.12 7.01
C ILE A 174 -15.13 -12.48 6.32
N LEU A 175 -14.01 -13.06 5.88
CA LEU A 175 -13.98 -14.35 5.18
C LEU A 175 -14.22 -15.57 6.12
N LYS A 176 -14.12 -15.38 7.44
CA LYS A 176 -14.40 -16.42 8.45
C LYS A 176 -15.88 -16.50 8.85
N LYS A 177 -16.71 -15.58 8.42
CA LYS A 177 -18.15 -15.55 8.69
C LYS A 177 -18.95 -16.12 7.52
#